data_88a307786acf9beaf5dc41b8af77e325
#
_entry.id   88a307786acf9beaf5dc41b8af77e325
#
_cell.length_a   1.000
_cell.length_b   1.000
_cell.length_c   1.000
_cell.angle_alpha   90.00
_cell.angle_beta   90.00
_cell.angle_gamma   90.00
#
_symmetry.space_group_name_H-M   'P 1'
#
loop_
_entity.id
_entity.type
_entity.pdbx_description
1 polymer ?
#
loop_
_entity_poly.entity_id
_entity_poly.type
_entity_poly.pdbx_seq_one_letter_code
_entity_poly.pdbx_strand_id
1 'polypeptide(L)'
;MTQLIEPKKFTEVTTALRSFFLSKDFEEVHTQNRLSILAACEDPTTVASYNYAGEVWPLPQTGQMWLEYELLTRPSSKGFFCISTSYRQEPNPIEGRHDLIFPMFEFEFPGYLEDLEQLEKELVEHLGMGTRYSTIVKDYDEWCGVFGVTELTHEHEDAMCKKWQGRVCMIKNFPNQTSPFWNMKQNGDGTAAKIDVIISGQETIGSAERSSDAEEMRENFHTISDGMYADLLFGQFGKERVEKELDDFLSLKMIPRCGGGIGLTRLIRAQDDYGVRRIVANM
;
A
#
# COMPACT_ATOMS: atom_id res chain seq x y z
N MET A 1 -7.90 20.49 16.97
CA MET A 1 -8.44 21.20 15.79
C MET A 1 -8.26 20.28 14.59
N THR A 2 -9.25 20.11 13.74
CA THR A 2 -9.12 19.23 12.55
C THR A 2 -8.01 19.77 11.65
N GLN A 3 -7.01 18.93 11.34
CA GLN A 3 -5.94 19.31 10.42
C GLN A 3 -6.49 19.24 8.99
N LEU A 4 -6.55 20.38 8.31
CA LEU A 4 -6.98 20.46 6.92
C LEU A 4 -5.81 20.21 5.96
N ILE A 5 -6.05 19.46 4.90
CA ILE A 5 -5.10 19.35 3.80
C ILE A 5 -5.17 20.67 3.00
N GLU A 6 -4.01 21.22 2.67
CA GLU A 6 -3.95 22.45 1.86
C GLU A 6 -4.46 22.15 0.43
N PRO A 7 -5.56 22.81 -0.03
CA PRO A 7 -6.24 22.43 -1.27
C PRO A 7 -5.38 22.56 -2.53
N LYS A 8 -4.49 23.54 -2.56
CA LYS A 8 -3.61 23.75 -3.72
C LYS A 8 -2.60 22.58 -3.82
N LYS A 9 -1.96 22.22 -2.73
CA LYS A 9 -1.02 21.07 -2.70
C LYS A 9 -1.72 19.76 -3.03
N PHE A 10 -2.91 19.53 -2.48
CA PHE A 10 -3.70 18.35 -2.83
C PHE A 10 -3.99 18.29 -4.33
N THR A 11 -4.39 19.41 -4.94
CA THR A 11 -4.64 19.50 -6.37
C THR A 11 -3.38 19.23 -7.18
N GLU A 12 -2.26 19.85 -6.81
CA GLU A 12 -0.97 19.65 -7.49
C GLU A 12 -0.52 18.20 -7.47
N VAL A 13 -0.54 17.55 -6.28
CA VAL A 13 -0.14 16.16 -6.11
C VAL A 13 -1.06 15.20 -6.87
N THR A 14 -2.38 15.33 -6.70
CA THR A 14 -3.32 14.42 -7.37
C THR A 14 -3.32 14.60 -8.89
N THR A 15 -3.09 15.82 -9.39
CA THR A 15 -2.93 16.06 -10.83
C THR A 15 -1.64 15.41 -11.36
N ALA A 16 -0.53 15.52 -10.64
CA ALA A 16 0.73 14.88 -11.02
C ALA A 16 0.61 13.36 -11.06
N LEU A 17 -0.01 12.75 -10.02
CA LEU A 17 -0.25 11.32 -9.97
C LEU A 17 -1.14 10.86 -11.13
N ARG A 18 -2.29 11.51 -11.36
CA ARG A 18 -3.15 11.19 -12.50
C ARG A 18 -2.41 11.32 -13.84
N SER A 19 -1.63 12.39 -14.02
CA SER A 19 -0.84 12.60 -15.24
C SER A 19 0.14 11.44 -15.47
N PHE A 20 0.81 10.97 -14.44
CA PHE A 20 1.74 9.86 -14.52
C PHE A 20 1.03 8.56 -14.94
N PHE A 21 -0.01 8.15 -14.23
CA PHE A 21 -0.71 6.89 -14.50
C PHE A 21 -1.46 6.91 -15.83
N LEU A 22 -2.11 8.02 -16.19
CA LEU A 22 -2.75 8.18 -17.50
C LEU A 22 -1.74 8.14 -18.66
N SER A 23 -0.51 8.64 -18.47
CA SER A 23 0.55 8.56 -19.49
C SER A 23 1.03 7.13 -19.75
N LYS A 24 0.68 6.19 -18.87
CA LYS A 24 0.97 4.74 -18.98
C LYS A 24 -0.27 3.94 -19.38
N ASP A 25 -1.31 4.61 -19.87
CA ASP A 25 -2.58 4.00 -20.28
C ASP A 25 -3.34 3.28 -19.14
N PHE A 26 -3.13 3.72 -17.89
CA PHE A 26 -3.98 3.29 -16.78
C PHE A 26 -5.32 4.01 -16.82
N GLU A 27 -6.36 3.36 -16.32
CA GLU A 27 -7.72 3.91 -16.25
C GLU A 27 -8.10 4.26 -14.80
N GLU A 28 -8.73 5.43 -14.59
CA GLU A 28 -9.26 5.80 -13.27
C GLU A 28 -10.60 5.14 -13.04
N VAL A 29 -10.75 4.44 -11.91
CA VAL A 29 -12.00 3.78 -11.54
C VAL A 29 -12.58 4.34 -10.26
N HIS A 30 -13.90 4.24 -10.12
CA HIS A 30 -14.60 4.57 -8.88
C HIS A 30 -14.78 3.30 -8.05
N THR A 31 -14.16 3.25 -6.87
CA THR A 31 -14.29 2.11 -5.97
C THR A 31 -15.65 2.09 -5.28
N GLN A 32 -16.22 0.90 -5.12
CA GLN A 32 -17.40 0.67 -4.32
C GLN A 32 -17.00 0.14 -2.95
N ASN A 33 -17.58 0.62 -1.88
CA ASN A 33 -17.14 0.33 -0.51
C ASN A 33 -18.02 -0.76 0.14
N ARG A 34 -18.16 -1.92 -0.51
CA ARG A 34 -19.06 -3.00 -0.07
C ARG A 34 -18.42 -4.39 -0.18
N LEU A 35 -17.18 -4.50 0.27
CA LEU A 35 -16.54 -5.80 0.43
C LEU A 35 -16.17 -6.00 1.88
N SER A 36 -16.46 -7.18 2.42
CA SER A 36 -16.09 -7.58 3.77
C SER A 36 -14.66 -8.11 3.83
N ILE A 37 -14.14 -8.62 2.71
CA ILE A 37 -12.75 -9.04 2.59
C ILE A 37 -11.85 -7.82 2.34
N LEU A 38 -10.80 -7.71 3.13
CA LEU A 38 -9.82 -6.63 3.06
C LEU A 38 -8.45 -7.21 2.72
N ALA A 39 -7.79 -6.67 1.70
CA ALA A 39 -6.47 -7.15 1.31
C ALA A 39 -5.34 -6.43 2.03
N ALA A 40 -5.49 -5.14 2.28
CA ALA A 40 -4.40 -4.26 2.69
C ALA A 40 -4.54 -3.78 4.15
N CYS A 41 -5.13 -4.58 5.02
CA CYS A 41 -5.18 -4.30 6.45
C CYS A 41 -4.28 -5.27 7.21
N GLU A 42 -3.19 -4.77 7.71
CA GLU A 42 -2.20 -5.52 8.48
C GLU A 42 -2.75 -5.92 9.84
N ASP A 43 -3.54 -5.03 10.45
CA ASP A 43 -4.16 -5.25 11.75
C ASP A 43 -5.69 -5.22 11.62
N PRO A 44 -6.35 -6.39 11.67
CA PRO A 44 -7.80 -6.47 11.58
C PRO A 44 -8.51 -5.74 12.73
N THR A 45 -7.83 -5.47 13.84
CA THR A 45 -8.41 -4.73 14.97
C THR A 45 -8.65 -3.25 14.64
N THR A 46 -8.03 -2.73 13.59
CA THR A 46 -8.21 -1.35 13.12
C THR A 46 -9.42 -1.18 12.19
N VAL A 47 -10.16 -2.26 11.89
CA VAL A 47 -11.34 -2.23 11.03
C VAL A 47 -12.51 -1.54 11.73
N ALA A 48 -12.90 -0.39 11.22
CA ALA A 48 -14.13 0.29 11.63
C ALA A 48 -15.32 -0.19 10.79
N SER A 49 -16.52 -0.13 11.35
CA SER A 49 -17.73 -0.59 10.65
C SER A 49 -18.85 0.45 10.71
N TYR A 50 -19.82 0.33 9.78
CA TYR A 50 -21.02 1.13 9.74
C TYR A 50 -22.24 0.29 9.39
N ASN A 51 -23.42 0.75 9.82
CA ASN A 51 -24.69 0.12 9.48
C ASN A 51 -25.29 0.79 8.24
N TYR A 52 -25.64 -0.01 7.23
CA TYR A 52 -26.33 0.47 6.05
C TYR A 52 -27.33 -0.56 5.53
N ALA A 53 -28.56 -0.12 5.32
CA ALA A 53 -29.66 -0.94 4.79
C ALA A 53 -29.91 -2.25 5.58
N GLY A 54 -29.70 -2.21 6.90
CA GLY A 54 -29.90 -3.38 7.78
C GLY A 54 -28.69 -4.31 7.89
N GLU A 55 -27.60 -4.01 7.21
CA GLU A 55 -26.36 -4.79 7.20
C GLU A 55 -25.20 -4.01 7.80
N VAL A 56 -24.27 -4.72 8.42
CA VAL A 56 -22.99 -4.15 8.91
C VAL A 56 -21.93 -4.30 7.83
N TRP A 57 -21.24 -3.21 7.52
CA TRP A 57 -20.17 -3.14 6.51
C TRP A 57 -18.90 -2.54 7.11
N PRO A 58 -17.70 -2.95 6.65
CA PRO A 58 -16.49 -2.24 7.01
C PRO A 58 -16.46 -0.85 6.39
N LEU A 59 -15.97 0.14 7.12
CA LEU A 59 -15.47 1.36 6.50
C LEU A 59 -14.21 1.02 5.70
N PRO A 60 -14.08 1.52 4.46
CA PRO A 60 -12.96 1.14 3.62
C PRO A 60 -11.62 1.59 4.22
N GLN A 61 -10.65 0.69 4.24
CA GLN A 61 -9.26 1.04 4.56
C GLN A 61 -8.44 1.22 3.28
N THR A 62 -8.92 0.62 2.19
CA THR A 62 -8.27 0.60 0.87
C THR A 62 -9.30 0.41 -0.23
N GLY A 63 -9.01 0.91 -1.42
CA GLY A 63 -9.73 0.60 -2.67
C GLY A 63 -9.14 -0.59 -3.42
N GLN A 64 -8.07 -1.21 -2.91
CA GLN A 64 -7.26 -2.18 -3.63
C GLN A 64 -8.03 -3.40 -4.11
N MET A 65 -8.91 -4.00 -3.28
CA MET A 65 -9.71 -5.14 -3.72
C MET A 65 -10.56 -4.82 -4.96
N TRP A 66 -11.07 -3.59 -5.08
CA TRP A 66 -11.80 -3.17 -6.28
C TRP A 66 -10.90 -3.03 -7.49
N LEU A 67 -9.69 -2.51 -7.32
CA LEU A 67 -8.70 -2.44 -8.40
C LEU A 67 -8.32 -3.84 -8.90
N GLU A 68 -8.15 -4.79 -7.99
CA GLU A 68 -7.90 -6.20 -8.35
C GLU A 68 -9.10 -6.82 -9.08
N TYR A 69 -10.34 -6.59 -8.63
CA TYR A 69 -11.54 -7.03 -9.34
C TYR A 69 -11.62 -6.44 -10.76
N GLU A 70 -11.37 -5.15 -10.92
CA GLU A 70 -11.33 -4.48 -12.22
C GLU A 70 -10.28 -5.14 -13.14
N LEU A 71 -9.08 -5.36 -12.62
CA LEU A 71 -7.98 -5.94 -13.39
C LEU A 71 -8.24 -7.40 -13.76
N LEU A 72 -8.70 -8.22 -12.81
CA LEU A 72 -8.94 -9.64 -13.05
C LEU A 72 -10.13 -9.87 -14.01
N THR A 73 -11.10 -8.96 -14.04
CA THR A 73 -12.23 -9.01 -14.98
C THR A 73 -11.91 -8.37 -16.33
N ARG A 74 -10.88 -7.50 -16.41
CA ARG A 74 -10.41 -6.81 -17.64
C ARG A 74 -8.90 -6.98 -17.83
N PRO A 75 -8.40 -8.21 -17.98
CA PRO A 75 -6.96 -8.51 -17.97
C PRO A 75 -6.18 -7.94 -19.16
N SER A 76 -6.86 -7.32 -20.13
CA SER A 76 -6.22 -6.59 -21.24
C SER A 76 -5.89 -5.13 -20.92
N SER A 77 -6.39 -4.59 -19.81
CA SER A 77 -6.05 -3.23 -19.35
C SER A 77 -4.57 -3.15 -18.96
N LYS A 78 -3.99 -1.97 -19.11
CA LYS A 78 -2.63 -1.67 -18.65
C LYS A 78 -2.54 -1.49 -17.14
N GLY A 79 -3.64 -1.16 -16.50
CA GLY A 79 -3.78 -0.99 -15.07
C GLY A 79 -4.91 -0.06 -14.71
N PHE A 80 -5.23 -0.04 -13.44
CA PHE A 80 -6.26 0.80 -12.88
C PHE A 80 -5.71 1.59 -11.71
N PHE A 81 -6.30 2.76 -11.45
CA PHE A 81 -6.02 3.54 -10.25
C PHE A 81 -7.30 4.20 -9.72
N CYS A 82 -7.27 4.59 -8.46
CA CYS A 82 -8.36 5.33 -7.83
C CYS A 82 -7.84 6.30 -6.77
N ILE A 83 -8.69 7.24 -6.38
CA ILE A 83 -8.54 7.98 -5.12
C ILE A 83 -9.62 7.48 -4.18
N SER A 84 -9.20 6.96 -3.04
CA SER A 84 -10.06 6.44 -1.98
C SER A 84 -9.86 7.24 -0.69
N THR A 85 -10.69 6.95 0.32
CA THR A 85 -10.46 7.41 1.69
C THR A 85 -10.23 6.21 2.57
N SER A 86 -9.09 6.17 3.24
CA SER A 86 -8.78 5.16 4.25
C SER A 86 -9.36 5.57 5.60
N TYR A 87 -10.06 4.64 6.25
CA TYR A 87 -10.58 4.78 7.61
C TYR A 87 -9.91 3.73 8.50
N ARG A 88 -9.10 4.18 9.45
CA ARG A 88 -8.38 3.30 10.38
C ARG A 88 -8.76 3.61 11.82
N GLN A 89 -9.18 2.61 12.56
CA GLN A 89 -9.50 2.73 13.98
C GLN A 89 -8.30 2.29 14.84
N GLU A 90 -7.17 2.97 14.66
CA GLU A 90 -5.96 2.67 15.43
C GLU A 90 -6.14 3.11 16.89
N PRO A 91 -5.92 2.21 17.87
CA PRO A 91 -6.12 2.53 19.27
C PRO A 91 -5.04 3.49 19.82
N ASN A 92 -3.84 3.47 19.27
CA ASN A 92 -2.68 4.26 19.72
C ASN A 92 -1.97 4.93 18.53
N PRO A 93 -2.61 5.89 17.85
CA PRO A 93 -2.00 6.54 16.70
C PRO A 93 -0.81 7.40 17.13
N ILE A 94 0.29 7.34 16.37
CA ILE A 94 1.47 8.19 16.58
C ILE A 94 1.18 9.57 16.01
N GLU A 95 1.17 10.60 16.86
CA GLU A 95 0.93 11.97 16.44
C GLU A 95 1.96 12.42 15.37
N GLY A 96 1.45 13.02 14.29
CA GLY A 96 2.27 13.45 13.15
C GLY A 96 2.64 12.37 12.14
N ARG A 97 2.39 11.08 12.45
CA ARG A 97 2.61 9.95 11.52
C ARG A 97 1.32 9.25 11.10
N HIS A 98 0.39 9.06 12.04
CA HIS A 98 -0.82 8.29 11.82
C HIS A 98 -2.04 9.21 11.79
N ASP A 99 -2.57 9.40 10.59
CA ASP A 99 -3.90 9.97 10.40
C ASP A 99 -4.91 8.82 10.44
N LEU A 100 -6.03 8.97 11.15
CA LEU A 100 -7.07 7.92 11.25
C LEU A 100 -7.99 7.91 10.01
N ILE A 101 -8.13 9.05 9.36
CA ILE A 101 -8.91 9.21 8.13
C ILE A 101 -8.08 10.06 7.17
N PHE A 102 -7.72 9.48 6.03
CA PHE A 102 -6.87 10.17 5.07
C PHE A 102 -7.12 9.71 3.63
N PRO A 103 -6.90 10.56 2.64
CA PRO A 103 -7.00 10.17 1.24
C PRO A 103 -5.80 9.31 0.82
N MET A 104 -6.11 8.28 0.02
CA MET A 104 -5.15 7.40 -0.64
C MET A 104 -5.25 7.56 -2.15
N PHE A 105 -4.13 7.47 -2.83
CA PHE A 105 -4.08 7.16 -4.25
C PHE A 105 -3.58 5.72 -4.40
N GLU A 106 -4.35 4.88 -5.06
CA GLU A 106 -4.05 3.45 -5.15
C GLU A 106 -4.03 3.01 -6.61
N PHE A 107 -3.22 2.00 -6.91
CA PHE A 107 -3.05 1.49 -8.26
C PHE A 107 -2.82 -0.03 -8.27
N GLU A 108 -3.22 -0.69 -9.37
CA GLU A 108 -3.01 -2.12 -9.59
C GLU A 108 -2.82 -2.36 -11.08
N PHE A 109 -1.86 -3.23 -11.47
CA PHE A 109 -1.54 -3.50 -12.87
C PHE A 109 -0.95 -4.90 -13.08
N PRO A 110 -0.98 -5.44 -14.32
CA PRO A 110 -0.36 -6.72 -14.64
C PRO A 110 1.16 -6.59 -14.57
N GLY A 111 1.82 -7.40 -13.78
CA GLY A 111 3.29 -7.37 -13.64
C GLY A 111 3.80 -8.15 -12.45
N TYR A 112 5.10 -8.08 -12.26
CA TYR A 112 5.85 -8.71 -11.19
C TYR A 112 6.51 -7.65 -10.30
N LEU A 113 7.22 -8.07 -9.27
CA LEU A 113 7.88 -7.16 -8.33
C LEU A 113 8.87 -6.20 -9.01
N GLU A 114 9.56 -6.67 -10.06
CA GLU A 114 10.51 -5.87 -10.83
C GLU A 114 9.81 -4.77 -11.63
N ASP A 115 8.62 -5.07 -12.19
CA ASP A 115 7.81 -4.08 -12.90
C ASP A 115 7.28 -3.01 -11.94
N LEU A 116 6.90 -3.43 -10.71
CA LEU A 116 6.47 -2.55 -9.64
C LEU A 116 7.60 -1.61 -9.19
N GLU A 117 8.79 -2.17 -8.92
CA GLU A 117 9.99 -1.38 -8.57
C GLU A 117 10.30 -0.33 -9.65
N GLN A 118 10.23 -0.72 -10.93
CA GLN A 118 10.49 0.19 -12.03
C GLN A 118 9.43 1.29 -12.12
N LEU A 119 8.15 0.95 -11.99
CA LEU A 119 7.05 1.91 -11.98
C LEU A 119 7.22 2.96 -10.88
N GLU A 120 7.55 2.53 -9.67
CA GLU A 120 7.73 3.40 -8.52
C GLU A 120 8.96 4.31 -8.64
N LYS A 121 10.05 3.83 -9.21
CA LYS A 121 11.22 4.66 -9.54
C LYS A 121 10.87 5.75 -10.56
N GLU A 122 10.09 5.41 -11.56
CA GLU A 122 9.62 6.38 -12.56
C GLU A 122 8.65 7.39 -11.95
N LEU A 123 7.78 6.94 -11.05
CA LEU A 123 6.88 7.81 -10.31
C LEU A 123 7.63 8.81 -9.43
N VAL A 124 8.61 8.36 -8.66
CA VAL A 124 9.48 9.22 -7.84
C VAL A 124 10.18 10.28 -8.70
N GLU A 125 10.68 9.89 -9.88
CA GLU A 125 11.30 10.81 -10.84
C GLU A 125 10.29 11.82 -11.38
N HIS A 126 9.09 11.36 -11.77
CA HIS A 126 7.99 12.22 -12.25
C HIS A 126 7.56 13.25 -11.20
N LEU A 127 7.52 12.86 -9.94
CA LEU A 127 7.20 13.74 -8.81
C LEU A 127 8.34 14.70 -8.42
N GLY A 128 9.48 14.66 -9.13
CA GLY A 128 10.63 15.55 -8.91
C GLY A 128 11.47 15.19 -7.68
N MET A 129 11.32 13.99 -7.13
CA MET A 129 12.05 13.55 -5.92
C MET A 129 13.30 12.72 -6.25
N GLY A 130 14.09 13.19 -7.18
CA GLY A 130 15.32 12.57 -7.65
C GLY A 130 15.21 12.02 -9.06
N THR A 131 16.13 11.14 -9.43
CA THR A 131 16.07 10.37 -10.67
C THR A 131 15.85 8.90 -10.33
N ARG A 132 15.29 8.12 -11.24
CA ARG A 132 15.14 6.67 -11.07
C ARG A 132 16.46 5.94 -10.73
N TYR A 133 17.59 6.50 -11.13
CA TYR A 133 18.92 5.96 -10.85
C TYR A 133 19.51 6.41 -9.52
N SER A 134 18.91 7.40 -8.85
CA SER A 134 19.36 7.89 -7.55
C SER A 134 18.68 7.21 -6.36
N THR A 135 17.64 6.42 -6.60
CA THR A 135 16.93 5.67 -5.57
C THR A 135 17.80 4.54 -5.01
N ILE A 136 17.85 4.42 -3.71
CA ILE A 136 18.61 3.36 -3.02
C ILE A 136 17.67 2.19 -2.77
N VAL A 137 17.93 1.07 -3.41
CA VAL A 137 17.09 -0.14 -3.29
C VAL A 137 17.89 -1.21 -2.58
N LYS A 138 17.32 -1.83 -1.55
CA LYS A 138 17.87 -2.96 -0.82
C LYS A 138 16.76 -3.85 -0.29
N ASP A 139 17.08 -5.12 -0.09
CA ASP A 139 16.21 -6.03 0.61
C ASP A 139 16.14 -5.71 2.10
N TYR A 140 15.09 -6.15 2.77
CA TYR A 140 14.85 -5.90 4.19
C TYR A 140 16.04 -6.30 5.06
N ASP A 141 16.59 -7.50 4.84
CA ASP A 141 17.75 -8.01 5.57
C ASP A 141 19.02 -7.20 5.33
N GLU A 142 19.23 -6.71 4.11
CA GLU A 142 20.36 -5.82 3.80
C GLU A 142 20.24 -4.49 4.57
N TRP A 143 19.01 -3.94 4.68
CA TRP A 143 18.77 -2.76 5.50
C TRP A 143 18.99 -3.03 6.99
N CYS A 144 18.52 -4.18 7.50
CA CYS A 144 18.83 -4.62 8.86
C CYS A 144 20.35 -4.68 9.10
N GLY A 145 21.09 -5.25 8.15
CA GLY A 145 22.55 -5.29 8.20
C GLY A 145 23.22 -3.91 8.23
N VAL A 146 22.67 -2.93 7.52
CA VAL A 146 23.17 -1.55 7.52
C VAL A 146 23.08 -0.87 8.89
N PHE A 147 22.04 -1.22 9.66
CA PHE A 147 21.80 -0.64 11.00
C PHE A 147 22.23 -1.55 12.13
N GLY A 148 22.60 -2.81 11.87
CA GLY A 148 22.99 -3.79 12.88
C GLY A 148 21.81 -4.24 13.75
N VAL A 149 20.62 -4.35 13.16
CA VAL A 149 19.36 -4.73 13.82
C VAL A 149 18.77 -5.97 13.18
N THR A 150 17.82 -6.61 13.86
CA THR A 150 17.06 -7.75 13.33
C THR A 150 15.69 -7.34 12.79
N GLU A 151 15.23 -6.13 13.14
CA GLU A 151 13.94 -5.59 12.72
C GLU A 151 14.05 -4.09 12.46
N LEU A 152 13.42 -3.63 11.37
CA LEU A 152 13.34 -2.22 11.04
C LEU A 152 12.17 -1.56 11.76
N THR A 153 12.36 -0.32 12.19
CA THR A 153 11.35 0.52 12.81
C THR A 153 11.27 1.85 12.07
N HIS A 154 10.26 2.64 12.39
CA HIS A 154 10.11 3.98 11.83
C HIS A 154 11.33 4.91 12.07
N GLU A 155 12.12 4.67 13.13
CA GLU A 155 13.35 5.43 13.38
C GLU A 155 14.43 5.12 12.33
N HIS A 156 14.44 3.88 11.83
CA HIS A 156 15.35 3.46 10.76
C HIS A 156 14.98 4.08 9.42
N GLU A 157 13.69 4.30 9.13
CA GLU A 157 13.25 4.99 7.91
C GLU A 157 13.84 6.43 7.84
N ASP A 158 13.77 7.18 8.94
CA ASP A 158 14.38 8.52 9.01
C ASP A 158 15.92 8.45 8.92
N ALA A 159 16.52 7.46 9.57
CA ALA A 159 17.95 7.23 9.50
C ALA A 159 18.43 6.85 8.08
N MET A 160 17.65 6.09 7.30
CA MET A 160 17.94 5.81 5.88
C MET A 160 18.09 7.11 5.10
N CYS A 161 17.07 7.98 5.14
CA CYS A 161 17.09 9.22 4.40
C CYS A 161 18.25 10.16 4.83
N LYS A 162 18.55 10.22 6.12
CA LYS A 162 19.70 11.01 6.64
C LYS A 162 21.02 10.45 6.12
N LYS A 163 21.23 9.12 6.19
CA LYS A 163 22.48 8.47 5.78
C LYS A 163 22.78 8.66 4.30
N TRP A 164 21.78 8.69 3.45
CA TRP A 164 21.92 8.87 2.00
C TRP A 164 21.52 10.25 1.50
N GLN A 165 21.66 11.28 2.34
CA GLN A 165 21.52 12.70 1.96
C GLN A 165 20.16 13.04 1.36
N GLY A 166 19.09 12.52 1.93
CA GLY A 166 17.73 12.80 1.50
C GLY A 166 17.28 12.06 0.23
N ARG A 167 18.05 11.06 -0.24
CA ARG A 167 17.60 10.22 -1.35
C ARG A 167 16.39 9.38 -0.95
N VAL A 168 15.59 9.05 -1.94
CA VAL A 168 14.52 8.07 -1.77
C VAL A 168 15.13 6.69 -1.56
N CYS A 169 14.63 5.95 -0.59
CA CYS A 169 15.03 4.58 -0.31
C CYS A 169 13.85 3.63 -0.55
N MET A 170 14.14 2.43 -1.02
CA MET A 170 13.17 1.34 -1.16
C MET A 170 13.63 0.16 -0.32
N ILE A 171 12.69 -0.42 0.41
CA ILE A 171 12.86 -1.66 1.17
C ILE A 171 12.06 -2.72 0.42
N LYS A 172 12.70 -3.86 0.09
CA LYS A 172 12.05 -4.97 -0.61
C LYS A 172 12.11 -6.26 0.18
N ASN A 173 11.29 -7.23 -0.22
CA ASN A 173 11.35 -8.61 0.27
C ASN A 173 11.27 -8.67 1.81
N PHE A 174 10.10 -8.32 2.32
CA PHE A 174 9.84 -8.28 3.76
C PHE A 174 9.69 -9.68 4.34
N PRO A 175 10.17 -9.95 5.57
CA PRO A 175 9.83 -11.19 6.27
C PRO A 175 8.32 -11.39 6.37
N ASN A 176 7.84 -12.62 6.14
CA ASN A 176 6.41 -12.93 6.07
C ASN A 176 5.62 -12.53 7.32
N GLN A 177 6.26 -12.50 8.48
CA GLN A 177 5.64 -12.07 9.73
C GLN A 177 5.55 -10.54 9.89
N THR A 178 6.18 -9.77 9.00
CA THR A 178 6.20 -8.31 9.05
C THR A 178 5.16 -7.76 8.09
N SER A 179 4.09 -7.17 8.61
CA SER A 179 2.99 -6.60 7.81
C SER A 179 2.40 -7.58 6.78
N PRO A 180 1.89 -8.74 7.20
CA PRO A 180 1.42 -9.75 6.27
C PRO A 180 0.06 -9.39 5.67
N PHE A 181 -0.12 -9.68 4.36
CA PHE A 181 -1.41 -9.64 3.68
C PHE A 181 -1.71 -11.02 3.11
N TRP A 182 -2.96 -11.46 3.21
CA TRP A 182 -3.34 -12.80 2.77
C TRP A 182 -3.17 -13.04 1.27
N ASN A 183 -3.25 -12.00 0.42
CA ASN A 183 -3.12 -12.11 -1.03
C ASN A 183 -1.73 -11.70 -1.56
N MET A 184 -0.76 -11.43 -0.69
CA MET A 184 0.59 -11.09 -1.08
C MET A 184 1.35 -12.34 -1.53
N LYS A 185 2.14 -12.21 -2.59
CA LYS A 185 2.99 -13.30 -3.06
C LYS A 185 4.10 -13.63 -2.08
N GLN A 186 4.22 -14.90 -1.74
CA GLN A 186 5.31 -15.45 -0.96
C GLN A 186 6.49 -15.83 -1.87
N ASN A 187 7.72 -15.49 -1.49
CA ASN A 187 8.93 -15.80 -2.28
C ASN A 187 9.44 -17.24 -2.05
N GLY A 188 8.89 -17.97 -1.07
CA GLY A 188 9.30 -19.33 -0.73
C GLY A 188 10.56 -19.44 0.13
N ASP A 189 11.20 -18.32 0.46
CA ASP A 189 12.38 -18.23 1.33
C ASP A 189 12.08 -17.61 2.71
N GLY A 190 10.79 -17.45 3.03
CA GLY A 190 10.33 -16.81 4.27
C GLY A 190 10.09 -15.31 4.12
N THR A 191 10.18 -14.78 2.90
CA THR A 191 9.87 -13.38 2.59
C THR A 191 8.67 -13.25 1.67
N ALA A 192 8.08 -12.08 1.65
CA ALA A 192 7.00 -11.69 0.75
C ALA A 192 7.47 -10.63 -0.25
N ALA A 193 6.92 -10.65 -1.45
CA ALA A 193 7.22 -9.72 -2.54
C ALA A 193 6.57 -8.34 -2.30
N LYS A 194 7.07 -7.62 -1.31
CA LYS A 194 6.61 -6.29 -0.87
C LYS A 194 7.67 -5.23 -1.15
N ILE A 195 7.23 -4.00 -1.43
CA ILE A 195 8.09 -2.80 -1.52
C ILE A 195 7.48 -1.70 -0.67
N ASP A 196 8.30 -1.07 0.17
CA ASP A 196 7.98 0.20 0.81
C ASP A 196 8.91 1.28 0.28
N VAL A 197 8.35 2.40 -0.18
CA VAL A 197 9.11 3.56 -0.66
C VAL A 197 9.18 4.60 0.44
N ILE A 198 10.39 4.84 0.92
CA ILE A 198 10.69 5.77 2.01
C ILE A 198 11.13 7.11 1.41
N ILE A 199 10.32 8.14 1.63
CA ILE A 199 10.59 9.51 1.18
C ILE A 199 10.64 10.42 2.40
N SER A 200 11.69 11.22 2.51
CA SER A 200 11.88 12.16 3.64
C SER A 200 11.76 11.52 5.03
N GLY A 201 12.12 10.24 5.17
CA GLY A 201 12.17 9.55 6.44
C GLY A 201 10.86 8.90 6.87
N GLN A 202 9.93 8.69 5.95
CA GLN A 202 8.70 7.95 6.22
C GLN A 202 8.25 7.13 5.02
N GLU A 203 7.67 5.98 5.29
CA GLU A 203 6.96 5.19 4.29
C GLU A 203 5.86 6.05 3.66
N THR A 204 5.94 6.25 2.36
CA THR A 204 5.01 7.07 1.58
C THR A 204 4.19 6.24 0.61
N ILE A 205 4.78 5.16 0.09
CA ILE A 205 4.13 4.18 -0.78
C ILE A 205 4.36 2.81 -0.16
N GLY A 206 3.30 2.04 0.03
CA GLY A 206 3.34 0.62 0.37
C GLY A 206 2.75 -0.19 -0.77
N SER A 207 3.46 -1.20 -1.24
CA SER A 207 3.09 -1.94 -2.44
C SER A 207 3.55 -3.40 -2.38
N ALA A 208 2.94 -4.26 -3.22
CA ALA A 208 3.33 -5.67 -3.29
C ALA A 208 2.93 -6.31 -4.63
N GLU A 209 3.63 -7.38 -4.99
CA GLU A 209 3.14 -8.36 -5.94
C GLU A 209 2.09 -9.25 -5.28
N ARG A 210 1.04 -9.60 -6.01
CA ARG A 210 -0.06 -10.45 -5.52
C ARG A 210 0.19 -11.90 -5.86
N SER A 211 -0.22 -12.80 -4.98
CA SER A 211 -0.24 -14.23 -5.32
C SER A 211 -1.20 -14.50 -6.49
N SER A 212 -0.81 -15.41 -7.36
CA SER A 212 -1.66 -15.95 -8.41
C SER A 212 -2.15 -17.37 -8.09
N ASP A 213 -1.85 -17.86 -6.89
CA ASP A 213 -2.29 -19.16 -6.38
C ASP A 213 -3.51 -18.97 -5.47
N ALA A 214 -4.68 -19.39 -5.98
CA ALA A 214 -5.95 -19.24 -5.26
C ALA A 214 -6.01 -20.10 -3.98
N GLU A 215 -5.36 -21.26 -3.97
CA GLU A 215 -5.34 -22.15 -2.80
C GLU A 215 -4.42 -21.57 -1.71
N GLU A 216 -3.24 -21.05 -2.09
CA GLU A 216 -2.34 -20.35 -1.17
C GLU A 216 -3.04 -19.12 -0.56
N MET A 217 -3.72 -18.30 -1.38
CA MET A 217 -4.44 -17.14 -0.88
C MET A 217 -5.57 -17.53 0.08
N ARG A 218 -6.29 -18.61 -0.19
CA ARG A 218 -7.32 -19.14 0.71
C ARG A 218 -6.73 -19.58 2.04
N GLU A 219 -5.66 -20.35 2.01
CA GLU A 219 -4.98 -20.81 3.22
C GLU A 219 -4.47 -19.61 4.04
N ASN A 220 -3.81 -18.66 3.38
CA ASN A 220 -3.32 -17.45 4.03
C ASN A 220 -4.47 -16.61 4.65
N PHE A 221 -5.61 -16.48 3.98
CA PHE A 221 -6.76 -15.76 4.52
C PHE A 221 -7.22 -16.33 5.87
N HIS A 222 -7.21 -17.65 6.01
CA HIS A 222 -7.65 -18.34 7.23
C HIS A 222 -6.57 -18.44 8.31
N THR A 223 -5.30 -18.37 7.95
CA THR A 223 -4.18 -18.64 8.90
C THR A 223 -3.39 -17.41 9.30
N ILE A 224 -3.44 -16.35 8.53
CA ILE A 224 -2.72 -15.09 8.82
C ILE A 224 -3.08 -14.55 10.20
N SER A 225 -2.07 -14.05 10.92
CA SER A 225 -2.22 -13.57 12.31
C SER A 225 -2.81 -14.65 13.24
N ASP A 226 -2.38 -15.91 13.09
CA ASP A 226 -2.91 -17.06 13.83
C ASP A 226 -4.44 -17.23 13.70
N GLY A 227 -5.00 -16.87 12.54
CA GLY A 227 -6.44 -16.95 12.25
C GLY A 227 -7.27 -15.76 12.73
N MET A 228 -6.68 -14.84 13.50
CA MET A 228 -7.41 -13.69 14.05
C MET A 228 -8.04 -12.80 12.97
N TYR A 229 -7.41 -12.71 11.79
CA TYR A 229 -7.93 -11.93 10.68
C TYR A 229 -9.31 -12.46 10.21
N ALA A 230 -9.38 -13.73 9.86
CA ALA A 230 -10.63 -14.36 9.44
C ALA A 230 -11.69 -14.34 10.54
N ASP A 231 -11.32 -14.68 11.78
CA ASP A 231 -12.22 -14.72 12.92
C ASP A 231 -12.86 -13.36 13.20
N LEU A 232 -12.11 -12.29 13.09
CA LEU A 232 -12.62 -10.94 13.28
C LEU A 232 -13.62 -10.55 12.18
N LEU A 233 -13.28 -10.82 10.91
CA LEU A 233 -14.18 -10.56 9.78
C LEU A 233 -15.46 -11.39 9.88
N PHE A 234 -15.37 -12.67 10.26
CA PHE A 234 -16.53 -13.54 10.47
C PHE A 234 -17.43 -13.02 11.61
N GLY A 235 -16.81 -12.58 12.70
CA GLY A 235 -17.53 -12.03 13.84
C GLY A 235 -18.25 -10.73 13.55
N GLN A 236 -17.65 -9.84 12.75
CA GLN A 236 -18.22 -8.53 12.44
C GLN A 236 -19.22 -8.56 11.26
N PHE A 237 -18.92 -9.32 10.21
CA PHE A 237 -19.63 -9.24 8.93
C PHE A 237 -20.40 -10.50 8.56
N GLY A 238 -20.28 -11.56 9.35
CA GLY A 238 -20.94 -12.86 9.15
C GLY A 238 -20.11 -13.78 8.25
N LYS A 239 -19.87 -15.00 8.75
CA LYS A 239 -18.99 -15.99 8.08
C LYS A 239 -19.47 -16.32 6.65
N GLU A 240 -20.75 -16.58 6.47
CA GLU A 240 -21.30 -16.94 5.16
C GLU A 240 -21.03 -15.88 4.09
N ARG A 241 -21.18 -14.59 4.44
CA ARG A 241 -20.93 -13.49 3.52
C ARG A 241 -19.46 -13.37 3.19
N VAL A 242 -18.60 -13.39 4.20
CA VAL A 242 -17.14 -13.25 4.03
C VAL A 242 -16.58 -14.39 3.19
N GLU A 243 -16.97 -15.63 3.48
CA GLU A 243 -16.56 -16.82 2.70
C GLU A 243 -17.05 -16.73 1.25
N LYS A 244 -18.29 -16.31 1.06
CA LYS A 244 -18.82 -16.12 -0.30
C LYS A 244 -18.05 -15.06 -1.08
N GLU A 245 -17.72 -13.92 -0.48
CA GLU A 245 -16.93 -12.88 -1.13
C GLU A 245 -15.50 -13.37 -1.46
N LEU A 246 -14.90 -14.16 -0.57
CA LEU A 246 -13.60 -14.80 -0.81
C LEU A 246 -13.69 -15.79 -1.97
N ASP A 247 -14.71 -16.66 -1.99
CA ASP A 247 -14.95 -17.61 -3.07
C ASP A 247 -15.17 -16.89 -4.40
N ASP A 248 -15.98 -15.85 -4.44
CA ASP A 248 -16.25 -15.05 -5.62
C ASP A 248 -14.95 -14.45 -6.17
N PHE A 249 -14.08 -13.92 -5.30
CA PHE A 249 -12.78 -13.36 -5.69
C PHE A 249 -11.83 -14.45 -6.20
N LEU A 250 -11.66 -15.54 -5.47
CA LEU A 250 -10.74 -16.61 -5.80
C LEU A 250 -11.17 -17.43 -7.04
N SER A 251 -12.45 -17.34 -7.44
CA SER A 251 -12.96 -17.95 -8.67
C SER A 251 -12.53 -17.22 -9.95
N LEU A 252 -12.03 -15.99 -9.83
CA LEU A 252 -11.52 -15.24 -10.98
C LEU A 252 -10.26 -15.86 -11.54
N LYS A 253 -10.02 -15.65 -12.84
CA LYS A 253 -8.78 -16.10 -13.46
C LYS A 253 -7.63 -15.23 -12.96
N MET A 254 -6.82 -15.77 -12.04
CA MET A 254 -5.65 -15.09 -11.54
C MET A 254 -4.61 -14.86 -12.63
N ILE A 255 -4.02 -13.66 -12.63
CA ILE A 255 -2.87 -13.28 -13.45
C ILE A 255 -1.78 -12.70 -12.54
N PRO A 256 -0.50 -12.72 -12.95
CA PRO A 256 0.53 -11.94 -12.28
C PRO A 256 0.12 -10.47 -12.25
N ARG A 257 0.10 -9.89 -11.06
CA ARG A 257 -0.31 -8.50 -10.82
C ARG A 257 0.40 -7.93 -9.62
N CYS A 258 0.53 -6.63 -9.61
CA CYS A 258 1.13 -5.88 -8.52
C CYS A 258 0.49 -4.50 -8.40
N GLY A 259 0.59 -3.93 -7.24
CA GLY A 259 0.03 -2.62 -6.99
C GLY A 259 0.31 -2.11 -5.59
N GLY A 260 -0.18 -0.92 -5.30
CA GLY A 260 0.10 -0.29 -4.02
C GLY A 260 -0.75 0.92 -3.73
N GLY A 261 -0.51 1.49 -2.56
CA GLY A 261 -1.20 2.66 -2.06
C GLY A 261 -0.22 3.77 -1.65
N ILE A 262 -0.57 4.99 -2.00
CA ILE A 262 0.16 6.22 -1.71
C ILE A 262 -0.67 7.04 -0.73
N GLY A 263 -0.19 7.20 0.50
CA GLY A 263 -0.83 8.10 1.46
C GLY A 263 -0.66 9.56 1.03
N LEU A 264 -1.74 10.22 0.56
CA LEU A 264 -1.63 11.56 -0.01
C LEU A 264 -1.18 12.62 1.00
N THR A 265 -1.59 12.50 2.26
CA THR A 265 -1.10 13.39 3.32
C THR A 265 0.38 13.21 3.59
N ARG A 266 0.87 11.97 3.61
CA ARG A 266 2.30 11.66 3.75
C ARG A 266 3.10 12.14 2.54
N LEU A 267 2.60 11.93 1.32
CA LEU A 267 3.28 12.37 0.10
C LEU A 267 3.42 13.90 0.05
N ILE A 268 2.39 14.65 0.41
CA ILE A 268 2.44 16.12 0.48
C ILE A 268 3.52 16.58 1.49
N ARG A 269 3.53 16.00 2.69
CA ARG A 269 4.56 16.30 3.71
C ARG A 269 5.95 15.94 3.20
N ALA A 270 6.08 14.74 2.60
CA ALA A 270 7.36 14.26 2.10
C ALA A 270 7.94 15.13 0.98
N GLN A 271 7.10 15.69 0.10
CA GLN A 271 7.54 16.63 -0.94
C GLN A 271 8.05 17.95 -0.36
N ASP A 272 7.35 18.51 0.63
CA ASP A 272 7.77 19.72 1.33
C ASP A 272 9.15 19.51 1.98
N ASP A 273 9.31 18.43 2.72
CA ASP A 273 10.55 18.10 3.43
C ASP A 273 11.69 17.73 2.48
N TYR A 274 11.40 17.07 1.36
CA TYR A 274 12.39 16.71 0.35
C TYR A 274 13.07 17.93 -0.25
N GLY A 275 12.29 18.96 -0.58
CA GLY A 275 12.82 20.24 -1.06
C GLY A 275 13.75 20.90 -0.04
N VAL A 276 13.38 20.94 1.22
CA VAL A 276 14.17 21.53 2.32
C VAL A 276 15.47 20.74 2.55
N ARG A 277 15.39 19.41 2.68
CA ARG A 277 16.57 18.55 2.94
C ARG A 277 17.59 18.62 1.81
N ARG A 278 17.16 18.75 0.57
CA ARG A 278 18.05 18.87 -0.58
C ARG A 278 18.80 20.20 -0.63
N ILE A 279 18.17 21.28 -0.18
CA ILE A 279 18.83 22.60 -0.03
C ILE A 279 19.93 22.51 1.03
N VAL A 280 19.64 21.93 2.18
CA VAL A 280 20.60 21.78 3.30
C VAL A 280 21.77 20.87 2.94
N ALA A 281 21.53 19.78 2.19
CA ALA A 281 22.58 18.86 1.77
C ALA A 281 23.56 19.45 0.73
N ASN A 282 23.15 20.51 0.02
CA ASN A 282 23.96 21.20 -0.99
C ASN A 282 24.67 22.48 -0.44
N MET A 283 24.46 22.81 0.82
CA MET A 283 25.17 23.89 1.56
C MET A 283 26.35 23.33 2.35
#